data_cb2d50af3733ea02a23f35746b84cbc3
#
_entry.id   cb2d50af3733ea02a23f35746b84cbc3
#
_cell.length_a   1.000
_cell.length_b   1.000
_cell.length_c   1.000
_cell.angle_alpha   90.00
_cell.angle_beta   90.00
_cell.angle_gamma   90.00
#
_symmetry.space_group_name_H-M   'P 1'
#
loop_
_entity.id
_entity.type
_entity.pdbx_description
1 polymer ?
#
loop_
_entity_poly.entity_id
_entity_poly.type
_entity_poly.pdbx_seq_one_letter_code
_entity_poly.pdbx_strand_id
1 'polypeptide(L)'
;MAEPYYDDGTVQLWHGDCLEIDAWLSADVLVTDPPYGIGWKKGTNKRAKSYAHAGIQNDHDTSVRDAALRAWGDRPGVVFGSWRAAYPPHKQALVWRKPVDAGVVGSTTGFRLDTELIFLTGSWPQRQSRRSSVLSTDGGKNAYMTEHPHSKPVTLMQDLIAETTGTIADPFAGSGATLVAASSLGRKAIGVEIDERYCELIAMRVGQQAFDFAEIRSSGWSGQASPSSRPEGT
;
A
#
# COMPACT_ATOMS: atom_id res chain seq x y z
N MET A 1 23.59 -11.66 -12.25
CA MET A 1 22.19 -11.42 -11.89
C MET A 1 22.15 -10.07 -11.22
N ALA A 2 21.15 -9.25 -11.48
CA ALA A 2 21.00 -7.99 -10.73
C ALA A 2 20.77 -8.32 -9.24
N GLU A 3 21.31 -7.49 -8.37
CA GLU A 3 21.11 -7.63 -6.92
C GLU A 3 19.98 -6.69 -6.47
N PRO A 4 19.20 -7.03 -5.42
CA PRO A 4 18.20 -6.14 -4.87
C PRO A 4 18.86 -4.87 -4.31
N TYR A 5 18.17 -3.75 -4.38
CA TYR A 5 18.59 -2.47 -3.78
C TYR A 5 18.65 -2.57 -2.24
N TYR A 6 17.73 -3.34 -1.67
CA TYR A 6 17.67 -3.65 -0.23
C TYR A 6 17.15 -5.06 -0.02
N ASP A 7 17.74 -5.80 0.93
CA ASP A 7 17.29 -7.13 1.34
C ASP A 7 17.64 -7.36 2.81
N ASP A 8 16.64 -7.60 3.66
CA ASP A 8 16.81 -7.98 5.07
C ASP A 8 16.35 -9.43 5.36
N GLY A 9 16.09 -10.20 4.32
CA GLY A 9 15.56 -11.57 4.39
C GLY A 9 14.04 -11.64 4.54
N THR A 10 13.38 -10.53 4.85
CA THR A 10 11.91 -10.40 4.91
C THR A 10 11.38 -9.56 3.76
N VAL A 11 12.01 -8.42 3.52
CA VAL A 11 11.67 -7.50 2.44
C VAL A 11 12.81 -7.43 1.45
N GLN A 12 12.48 -7.67 0.18
CA GLN A 12 13.36 -7.38 -0.95
C GLN A 12 12.82 -6.18 -1.72
N LEU A 13 13.68 -5.21 -1.98
CA LEU A 13 13.36 -4.04 -2.80
C LEU A 13 14.30 -3.99 -4.00
N TRP A 14 13.72 -3.77 -5.16
CA TRP A 14 14.45 -3.65 -6.43
C TRP A 14 14.26 -2.25 -7.00
N HIS A 15 15.35 -1.64 -7.45
CA HIS A 15 15.31 -0.35 -8.14
C HIS A 15 15.22 -0.56 -9.64
N GLY A 16 14.17 -0.05 -10.28
CA GLY A 16 13.98 -0.07 -11.74
C GLY A 16 12.54 -0.21 -12.19
N ASP A 17 12.35 -0.52 -13.46
CA ASP A 17 11.03 -0.72 -14.05
C ASP A 17 10.52 -2.14 -13.73
N CYS A 18 9.31 -2.22 -13.20
CA CYS A 18 8.66 -3.48 -12.86
C CYS A 18 8.33 -4.35 -14.08
N LEU A 19 8.39 -3.80 -15.29
CA LEU A 19 8.23 -4.56 -16.53
C LEU A 19 9.56 -5.19 -17.01
N GLU A 20 10.69 -4.72 -16.48
CA GLU A 20 12.04 -5.26 -16.76
C GLU A 20 12.54 -6.14 -15.61
N ILE A 21 12.07 -5.92 -14.39
CA ILE A 21 12.42 -6.68 -13.19
C ILE A 21 11.31 -7.68 -12.89
N ASP A 22 11.61 -8.96 -12.94
CA ASP A 22 10.66 -10.06 -12.76
C ASP A 22 10.65 -10.69 -11.36
N ALA A 23 11.53 -10.26 -10.46
CA ALA A 23 11.68 -10.80 -9.11
C ALA A 23 10.34 -10.85 -8.33
N TRP A 24 9.51 -9.79 -8.45
CA TRP A 24 8.20 -9.69 -7.81
C TRP A 24 7.19 -10.74 -8.30
N LEU A 25 7.39 -11.30 -9.49
CA LEU A 25 6.54 -12.36 -10.04
C LEU A 25 6.69 -13.70 -9.31
N SER A 26 7.70 -13.86 -8.45
CA SER A 26 7.87 -15.04 -7.61
C SER A 26 6.99 -15.05 -6.36
N ALA A 27 6.32 -13.93 -6.05
CA ALA A 27 5.44 -13.82 -4.89
C ALA A 27 4.08 -14.53 -5.10
N ASP A 28 3.29 -14.64 -4.02
CA ASP A 28 2.03 -15.39 -4.00
C ASP A 28 0.80 -14.50 -4.21
N VAL A 29 0.85 -13.25 -3.76
CA VAL A 29 -0.26 -12.30 -3.84
C VAL A 29 0.22 -10.89 -4.14
N LEU A 30 -0.49 -10.21 -5.04
CA LEU A 30 -0.24 -8.80 -5.38
C LEU A 30 -1.00 -7.87 -4.43
N VAL A 31 -0.33 -6.87 -3.86
CA VAL A 31 -0.97 -5.76 -3.12
C VAL A 31 -0.29 -4.48 -3.55
N THR A 32 -0.95 -3.68 -4.38
CA THR A 32 -0.26 -2.60 -5.10
C THR A 32 -1.14 -1.38 -5.38
N ASP A 33 -0.49 -0.21 -5.43
CA ASP A 33 -1.09 1.09 -5.77
C ASP A 33 -0.44 1.65 -7.06
N PRO A 34 -0.83 1.13 -8.25
CA PRO A 34 -0.22 1.50 -9.52
C PRO A 34 -0.60 2.93 -9.92
N PRO A 35 0.12 3.55 -10.86
CA PRO A 35 -0.33 4.76 -11.55
C PRO A 35 -1.73 4.57 -12.13
N TYR A 36 -2.64 5.53 -11.89
CA TYR A 36 -4.05 5.39 -12.28
C TYR A 36 -4.33 5.78 -13.73
N GLY A 37 -3.37 6.39 -14.42
CA GLY A 37 -3.56 6.87 -15.79
C GLY A 37 -4.44 8.11 -15.88
N ILE A 38 -4.43 8.95 -14.86
CA ILE A 38 -5.25 10.18 -14.80
C ILE A 38 -4.45 11.45 -15.03
N GLY A 39 -3.15 11.31 -15.32
CA GLY A 39 -2.24 12.43 -15.55
C GLY A 39 -2.16 13.37 -14.34
N TRP A 40 -2.09 12.82 -13.15
CA TRP A 40 -2.11 13.63 -11.93
C TRP A 40 -0.97 14.63 -11.90
N LYS A 41 -1.34 15.91 -11.75
CA LYS A 41 -0.39 17.01 -11.57
C LYS A 41 -0.66 17.70 -10.26
N LYS A 42 0.40 18.05 -9.55
CA LYS A 42 0.28 18.81 -8.29
C LYS A 42 -0.46 20.11 -8.56
N GLY A 43 -1.54 20.36 -7.85
CA GLY A 43 -2.23 21.65 -7.89
C GLY A 43 -1.27 22.77 -7.45
N THR A 44 -1.37 23.93 -8.12
CA THR A 44 -0.52 25.13 -7.93
C THR A 44 -0.77 25.84 -6.60
N ASN A 45 -0.99 25.11 -5.51
CA ASN A 45 -1.23 25.71 -4.20
C ASN A 45 0.07 26.27 -3.63
N LYS A 46 0.28 27.59 -3.74
CA LYS A 46 1.48 28.35 -3.33
C LYS A 46 1.86 28.20 -1.85
N ARG A 47 1.04 27.57 -1.01
CA ARG A 47 1.30 27.36 0.43
C ARG A 47 2.06 26.08 0.76
N ALA A 48 2.19 25.13 -0.14
CA ALA A 48 3.01 23.95 0.06
C ALA A 48 4.45 24.25 -0.38
N LYS A 49 5.28 24.73 0.54
CA LYS A 49 6.73 24.64 0.41
C LYS A 49 7.12 23.17 0.49
N SER A 50 7.04 22.43 -0.57
CA SER A 50 7.62 21.11 -0.61
C SER A 50 7.90 20.71 -2.04
N TYR A 51 9.09 20.24 -2.22
CA TYR A 51 9.67 19.48 -3.32
C TYR A 51 8.84 19.49 -4.62
N ALA A 52 9.42 20.05 -5.67
CA ALA A 52 8.84 20.05 -7.03
C ALA A 52 8.71 18.59 -7.50
N HIS A 53 7.56 17.96 -7.25
CA HIS A 53 7.26 16.66 -7.83
C HIS A 53 6.92 16.86 -9.29
N ALA A 54 7.67 16.21 -10.16
CA ALA A 54 7.46 16.19 -11.61
C ALA A 54 6.15 15.49 -12.04
N GLY A 55 5.31 15.07 -11.09
CA GLY A 55 4.13 14.21 -11.30
C GLY A 55 4.44 12.77 -10.93
N ILE A 56 3.46 11.87 -11.14
CA ILE A 56 3.64 10.43 -11.00
C ILE A 56 4.18 9.91 -12.34
N GLN A 57 5.26 9.14 -12.30
CA GLN A 57 5.80 8.52 -13.51
C GLN A 57 4.76 7.54 -14.09
N ASN A 58 4.68 7.48 -15.41
CA ASN A 58 3.77 6.60 -16.16
C ASN A 58 2.27 6.77 -15.83
N ASP A 59 1.83 7.94 -15.32
CA ASP A 59 0.42 8.20 -14.97
C ASP A 59 -0.39 8.86 -16.12
N HIS A 60 0.08 8.77 -17.36
CA HIS A 60 -0.63 9.35 -18.52
C HIS A 60 -1.75 8.44 -19.05
N ASP A 61 -1.64 7.12 -18.83
CA ASP A 61 -2.64 6.10 -19.14
C ASP A 61 -2.48 4.87 -18.24
N THR A 62 -3.27 3.82 -18.49
CA THR A 62 -3.26 2.59 -17.68
C THR A 62 -2.32 1.50 -18.22
N SER A 63 -1.55 1.78 -19.27
CA SER A 63 -0.79 0.77 -20.02
C SER A 63 0.21 0.00 -19.16
N VAL A 64 0.96 0.70 -18.29
CA VAL A 64 1.96 0.09 -17.42
C VAL A 64 1.28 -0.79 -16.36
N ARG A 65 0.23 -0.30 -15.71
CA ARG A 65 -0.60 -1.09 -14.80
C ARG A 65 -1.12 -2.37 -15.48
N ASP A 66 -1.69 -2.21 -16.67
CA ASP A 66 -2.32 -3.32 -17.38
C ASP A 66 -1.28 -4.33 -17.87
N ALA A 67 -0.07 -3.89 -18.23
CA ALA A 67 1.06 -4.76 -18.55
C ALA A 67 1.53 -5.55 -17.32
N ALA A 68 1.69 -4.91 -16.18
CA ALA A 68 2.05 -5.56 -14.92
C ALA A 68 0.99 -6.59 -14.49
N LEU A 69 -0.31 -6.26 -14.59
CA LEU A 69 -1.39 -7.20 -14.28
C LEU A 69 -1.43 -8.38 -15.25
N ARG A 70 -1.13 -8.19 -16.53
CA ARG A 70 -0.98 -9.30 -17.47
C ARG A 70 0.19 -10.22 -17.11
N ALA A 71 1.33 -9.65 -16.73
CA ALA A 71 2.49 -10.43 -16.27
C ALA A 71 2.18 -11.19 -14.98
N TRP A 72 1.41 -10.58 -14.06
CA TRP A 72 0.95 -11.22 -12.83
C TRP A 72 0.03 -12.42 -13.10
N GLY A 73 -0.83 -12.33 -14.08
CA GLY A 73 -1.76 -13.42 -14.47
C GLY A 73 -2.97 -13.55 -13.53
N ASP A 74 -3.49 -14.77 -13.41
CA ASP A 74 -4.72 -15.07 -12.67
C ASP A 74 -4.49 -15.39 -11.17
N ARG A 75 -3.40 -14.94 -10.61
CA ARG A 75 -3.11 -15.04 -9.17
C ARG A 75 -3.85 -13.95 -8.39
N PRO A 76 -4.11 -14.14 -7.08
CA PRO A 76 -4.80 -13.15 -6.26
C PRO A 76 -4.10 -11.78 -6.31
N GLY A 77 -4.89 -10.72 -6.44
CA GLY A 77 -4.37 -9.36 -6.41
C GLY A 77 -5.32 -8.38 -5.75
N VAL A 78 -4.76 -7.45 -4.99
CA VAL A 78 -5.41 -6.28 -4.38
C VAL A 78 -4.82 -5.05 -5.07
N VAL A 79 -5.61 -4.38 -5.91
CA VAL A 79 -5.13 -3.32 -6.80
C VAL A 79 -5.91 -2.04 -6.54
N PHE A 80 -5.24 -0.99 -6.13
CA PHE A 80 -5.88 0.32 -6.01
C PHE A 80 -6.20 0.90 -7.38
N GLY A 81 -7.22 1.76 -7.43
CA GLY A 81 -7.59 2.39 -8.66
C GLY A 81 -8.51 3.60 -8.47
N SER A 82 -8.77 4.28 -9.58
CA SER A 82 -9.56 5.49 -9.62
C SER A 82 -10.82 5.29 -10.47
N TRP A 83 -11.94 5.88 -10.02
CA TRP A 83 -13.16 5.93 -10.81
C TRP A 83 -13.00 6.74 -12.12
N ARG A 84 -11.91 7.49 -12.28
CA ARG A 84 -11.59 8.29 -13.46
C ARG A 84 -10.90 7.51 -14.57
N ALA A 85 -10.46 6.28 -14.28
CA ALA A 85 -9.73 5.44 -15.24
C ALA A 85 -10.49 4.14 -15.53
N ALA A 86 -10.11 3.45 -16.58
CA ALA A 86 -10.63 2.11 -16.85
C ALA A 86 -10.29 1.16 -15.69
N TYR A 87 -11.29 0.37 -15.27
CA TYR A 87 -11.09 -0.61 -14.21
C TYR A 87 -10.34 -1.83 -14.73
N PRO A 88 -9.42 -2.41 -13.95
CA PRO A 88 -8.84 -3.69 -14.31
C PRO A 88 -9.92 -4.80 -14.24
N PRO A 89 -9.76 -5.93 -14.95
CA PRO A 89 -10.59 -7.11 -14.71
C PRO A 89 -10.56 -7.50 -13.24
N HIS A 90 -11.72 -7.61 -12.59
CA HIS A 90 -11.82 -7.88 -11.15
C HIS A 90 -13.03 -8.75 -10.80
N LYS A 91 -12.94 -9.43 -9.67
CA LYS A 91 -14.01 -10.24 -9.07
C LYS A 91 -14.89 -9.43 -8.13
N GLN A 92 -14.29 -8.46 -7.43
CA GLN A 92 -14.96 -7.62 -6.46
C GLN A 92 -14.28 -6.26 -6.38
N ALA A 93 -15.07 -5.21 -6.14
CA ALA A 93 -14.57 -3.89 -5.79
C ALA A 93 -14.84 -3.62 -4.30
N LEU A 94 -13.82 -3.07 -3.62
CA LEU A 94 -13.92 -2.53 -2.27
C LEU A 94 -13.86 -1.01 -2.35
N VAL A 95 -14.40 -0.34 -1.34
CA VAL A 95 -14.32 1.11 -1.20
C VAL A 95 -13.54 1.44 0.06
N TRP A 96 -12.45 2.17 -0.10
CA TRP A 96 -11.76 2.77 1.03
C TRP A 96 -12.27 4.19 1.26
N ARG A 97 -12.88 4.43 2.42
CA ARG A 97 -13.23 5.76 2.91
C ARG A 97 -12.05 6.37 3.63
N LYS A 98 -11.54 7.46 3.08
CA LYS A 98 -10.46 8.23 3.68
C LYS A 98 -10.92 8.86 5.00
N PRO A 99 -9.99 9.24 5.90
CA PRO A 99 -10.35 9.91 7.15
C PRO A 99 -11.14 11.20 6.96
N VAL A 100 -11.73 11.62 8.06
CA VAL A 100 -12.42 12.90 8.18
C VAL A 100 -11.50 14.03 7.68
N ASP A 101 -12.06 14.96 6.93
CA ASP A 101 -11.38 16.09 6.26
C ASP A 101 -10.55 15.76 5.00
N ALA A 102 -10.45 14.51 4.59
CA ALA A 102 -9.87 14.19 3.29
C ALA A 102 -10.79 14.61 2.13
N GLY A 103 -10.19 14.85 0.95
CA GLY A 103 -10.92 15.08 -0.29
C GLY A 103 -11.72 16.36 -0.39
N VAL A 104 -11.53 17.34 0.51
CA VAL A 104 -12.19 18.64 0.45
C VAL A 104 -11.64 19.48 -0.70
N VAL A 105 -10.33 19.46 -0.90
CA VAL A 105 -9.67 20.19 -2.00
C VAL A 105 -9.86 19.43 -3.30
N GLY A 106 -10.35 20.11 -4.32
CA GLY A 106 -10.61 19.50 -5.64
C GLY A 106 -12.03 18.97 -5.83
N SER A 107 -12.88 19.09 -4.82
CA SER A 107 -14.33 18.85 -4.99
C SER A 107 -14.93 19.94 -5.89
N THR A 108 -15.55 19.52 -6.99
CA THR A 108 -16.21 20.43 -7.95
C THR A 108 -17.71 20.25 -8.00
N THR A 109 -18.24 19.22 -7.35
CA THR A 109 -19.66 18.82 -7.42
C THR A 109 -20.40 18.92 -6.09
N GLY A 110 -19.78 19.54 -5.05
CA GLY A 110 -20.35 19.64 -3.71
C GLY A 110 -20.10 18.39 -2.84
N PHE A 111 -19.66 17.28 -3.42
CA PHE A 111 -19.25 16.08 -2.68
C PHE A 111 -17.74 15.99 -2.59
N ARG A 112 -17.23 15.53 -1.44
CA ARG A 112 -15.79 15.34 -1.22
C ARG A 112 -15.28 14.13 -1.99
N LEU A 113 -14.00 14.17 -2.39
CA LEU A 113 -13.29 13.05 -3.01
C LEU A 113 -12.63 12.19 -1.90
N ASP A 114 -13.43 11.71 -0.97
CA ASP A 114 -13.00 11.01 0.24
C ASP A 114 -13.06 9.50 0.14
N THR A 115 -13.21 8.98 -1.07
CA THR A 115 -13.18 7.54 -1.33
C THR A 115 -12.16 7.17 -2.40
N GLU A 116 -11.64 5.96 -2.32
CA GLU A 116 -10.86 5.29 -3.36
C GLU A 116 -11.39 3.88 -3.59
N LEU A 117 -11.20 3.37 -4.81
CA LEU A 117 -11.57 2.01 -5.17
C LEU A 117 -10.38 1.07 -4.99
N ILE A 118 -10.67 -0.16 -4.57
CA ILE A 118 -9.70 -1.25 -4.48
C ILE A 118 -10.33 -2.45 -5.18
N PHE A 119 -9.61 -3.05 -6.13
CA PHE A 119 -10.09 -4.15 -6.94
C PHE A 119 -9.44 -5.46 -6.51
N LEU A 120 -10.25 -6.48 -6.23
CA LEU A 120 -9.78 -7.85 -6.05
C LEU A 120 -9.73 -8.52 -7.41
N THR A 121 -8.51 -8.75 -7.91
CA THR A 121 -8.22 -9.32 -9.24
C THR A 121 -7.79 -10.78 -9.13
N GLY A 122 -7.85 -11.51 -10.24
CA GLY A 122 -7.39 -12.89 -10.31
C GLY A 122 -8.27 -13.88 -9.55
N SER A 123 -7.76 -15.09 -9.34
CA SER A 123 -8.46 -16.19 -8.68
C SER A 123 -8.13 -16.24 -7.20
N TRP A 124 -9.15 -16.11 -6.37
CA TRP A 124 -9.04 -16.16 -4.92
C TRP A 124 -9.55 -17.50 -4.38
N PRO A 125 -8.90 -18.06 -3.33
CA PRO A 125 -9.44 -19.20 -2.65
C PRO A 125 -10.80 -18.83 -2.04
N GLN A 126 -11.76 -19.75 -2.14
CA GLN A 126 -13.08 -19.54 -1.51
C GLN A 126 -12.91 -19.52 0.00
N ARG A 127 -13.26 -18.39 0.60
CA ARG A 127 -13.36 -18.24 2.05
C ARG A 127 -14.45 -17.26 2.39
N GLN A 128 -15.09 -17.49 3.53
CA GLN A 128 -16.04 -16.53 4.07
C GLN A 128 -15.27 -15.49 4.89
N SER A 129 -15.38 -14.22 4.51
CA SER A 129 -14.88 -13.11 5.31
C SER A 129 -16.06 -12.38 5.96
N ARG A 130 -15.90 -11.98 7.21
CA ARG A 130 -16.85 -11.11 7.91
C ARG A 130 -16.47 -9.63 7.77
N ARG A 131 -15.40 -9.32 7.06
CA ARG A 131 -14.98 -7.92 6.84
C ARG A 131 -15.90 -7.22 5.86
N SER A 132 -16.17 -5.96 6.13
CA SER A 132 -16.91 -5.09 5.22
C SER A 132 -16.11 -4.85 3.93
N SER A 133 -16.82 -4.71 2.81
CA SER A 133 -16.24 -4.21 1.56
C SER A 133 -16.03 -2.69 1.57
N VAL A 134 -16.51 -2.00 2.60
CA VAL A 134 -16.20 -0.60 2.86
C VAL A 134 -15.18 -0.54 4.00
N LEU A 135 -13.97 -0.12 3.67
CA LEU A 135 -12.86 0.03 4.60
C LEU A 135 -12.81 1.48 5.08
N SER A 136 -12.49 1.70 6.34
CA SER A 136 -12.24 3.02 6.90
C SER A 136 -10.97 2.99 7.72
N THR A 137 -10.16 4.03 7.59
CA THR A 137 -9.01 4.23 8.46
C THR A 137 -9.34 5.34 9.44
N ASP A 138 -9.39 4.97 10.71
CA ASP A 138 -9.54 5.93 11.81
C ASP A 138 -8.15 6.51 12.10
N GLY A 139 -7.90 7.70 11.62
CA GLY A 139 -6.66 8.40 11.88
C GLY A 139 -6.88 9.88 11.71
N GLY A 140 -6.57 10.65 12.75
CA GLY A 140 -6.54 12.11 12.67
C GLY A 140 -5.55 12.58 11.59
N LYS A 141 -5.54 13.89 11.31
CA LYS A 141 -4.67 14.53 10.29
C LYS A 141 -3.20 14.09 10.36
N ASN A 142 -2.70 13.69 11.51
CA ASN A 142 -1.31 13.30 11.73
C ASN A 142 -0.96 11.90 11.18
N ALA A 143 -1.94 11.02 10.98
CA ALA A 143 -1.70 9.70 10.37
C ALA A 143 -1.36 9.77 8.87
N TYR A 144 -1.59 10.91 8.22
CA TYR A 144 -1.33 11.17 6.81
C TYR A 144 -0.18 12.14 6.56
N MET A 145 0.39 12.73 7.60
CA MET A 145 1.54 13.63 7.49
C MET A 145 2.85 12.83 7.44
N THR A 146 2.89 11.79 6.62
CA THR A 146 4.17 11.35 6.07
C THR A 146 4.61 12.40 5.06
N GLU A 147 5.90 12.61 4.90
CA GLU A 147 6.48 13.58 3.94
C GLU A 147 6.00 13.37 2.49
N HIS A 148 5.20 12.35 2.26
CA HIS A 148 4.66 11.92 0.97
C HIS A 148 3.15 12.17 0.86
N PRO A 149 2.69 13.09 0.03
CA PRO A 149 1.27 13.47 -0.08
C PRO A 149 0.35 12.37 -0.63
N HIS A 150 0.89 11.26 -1.13
CA HIS A 150 0.16 10.13 -1.73
C HIS A 150 0.40 8.78 -1.07
N SER A 151 1.09 8.75 0.08
CA SER A 151 1.31 7.49 0.78
C SER A 151 0.00 6.89 1.28
N LYS A 152 -0.27 5.64 0.97
CA LYS A 152 -1.38 4.92 1.61
C LYS A 152 -1.07 4.71 3.09
N PRO A 153 -2.09 4.71 3.97
CA PRO A 153 -1.89 4.38 5.38
C PRO A 153 -1.35 2.96 5.55
N VAL A 154 -0.32 2.81 6.35
CA VAL A 154 0.24 1.48 6.66
C VAL A 154 -0.83 0.58 7.28
N THR A 155 -1.70 1.12 8.13
CA THR A 155 -2.82 0.38 8.75
C THR A 155 -3.82 -0.16 7.74
N LEU A 156 -4.12 0.59 6.67
CA LEU A 156 -4.95 0.10 5.58
C LEU A 156 -4.27 -1.06 4.84
N MET A 157 -2.97 -0.94 4.56
CA MET A 157 -2.21 -2.00 3.90
C MET A 157 -2.12 -3.25 4.80
N GLN A 158 -1.94 -3.07 6.11
CA GLN A 158 -1.99 -4.19 7.07
C GLN A 158 -3.34 -4.91 7.04
N ASP A 159 -4.44 -4.17 7.02
CA ASP A 159 -5.79 -4.74 6.94
C ASP A 159 -6.01 -5.55 5.65
N LEU A 160 -5.52 -5.05 4.52
CA LEU A 160 -5.61 -5.74 3.23
C LEU A 160 -4.72 -6.98 3.20
N ILE A 161 -3.48 -6.87 3.68
CA ILE A 161 -2.50 -7.97 3.73
C ILE A 161 -2.97 -9.08 4.68
N ALA A 162 -3.61 -8.76 5.81
CA ALA A 162 -4.14 -9.74 6.75
C ALA A 162 -5.20 -10.67 6.13
N GLU A 163 -5.85 -10.23 5.04
CA GLU A 163 -6.79 -11.06 4.28
C GLU A 163 -6.12 -11.95 3.21
N THR A 164 -4.81 -11.92 3.12
CA THR A 164 -4.00 -12.67 2.13
C THR A 164 -3.06 -13.68 2.79
N THR A 165 -2.47 -14.56 1.99
CA THR A 165 -1.45 -15.54 2.44
C THR A 165 -0.24 -15.51 1.51
N GLY A 166 0.92 -16.00 1.98
CA GLY A 166 2.14 -16.11 1.18
C GLY A 166 2.94 -14.79 1.11
N THR A 167 3.86 -14.72 0.18
CA THR A 167 4.72 -13.55 -0.07
C THR A 167 3.96 -12.47 -0.83
N ILE A 168 4.15 -11.23 -0.45
CA ILE A 168 3.49 -10.05 -1.04
C ILE A 168 4.33 -9.51 -2.20
N ALA A 169 3.70 -9.18 -3.32
CA ALA A 169 4.32 -8.40 -4.40
C ALA A 169 3.78 -6.97 -4.41
N ASP A 170 4.65 -5.98 -4.58
CA ASP A 170 4.27 -4.61 -4.91
C ASP A 170 5.20 -4.05 -6.00
N PRO A 171 4.82 -4.18 -7.29
CA PRO A 171 5.64 -3.67 -8.41
C PRO A 171 5.61 -2.15 -8.56
N PHE A 172 4.86 -1.43 -7.72
CA PHE A 172 4.77 0.03 -7.70
C PHE A 172 4.91 0.53 -6.26
N ALA A 173 6.06 0.21 -5.62
CA ALA A 173 6.22 0.34 -4.17
C ALA A 173 6.08 1.79 -3.65
N GLY A 174 6.36 2.80 -4.47
CA GLY A 174 6.20 4.21 -4.13
C GLY A 174 6.90 4.57 -2.82
N SER A 175 6.14 5.00 -1.82
CA SER A 175 6.68 5.30 -0.48
C SER A 175 6.88 4.06 0.41
N GLY A 176 6.57 2.85 -0.08
CA GLY A 176 6.78 1.59 0.60
C GLY A 176 5.71 1.20 1.61
N ALA A 177 4.51 1.77 1.55
CA ALA A 177 3.47 1.46 2.54
C ALA A 177 3.13 -0.05 2.60
N THR A 178 3.08 -0.73 1.47
CA THR A 178 2.86 -2.18 1.37
C THR A 178 4.00 -2.95 2.04
N LEU A 179 5.25 -2.60 1.73
CA LEU A 179 6.44 -3.31 2.23
C LEU A 179 6.59 -3.13 3.75
N VAL A 180 6.36 -1.91 4.23
CA VAL A 180 6.34 -1.57 5.66
C VAL A 180 5.22 -2.34 6.37
N ALA A 181 4.02 -2.40 5.81
CA ALA A 181 2.91 -3.17 6.37
C ALA A 181 3.21 -4.67 6.41
N ALA A 182 3.75 -5.22 5.32
CA ALA A 182 4.13 -6.63 5.26
C ALA A 182 5.20 -6.98 6.31
N SER A 183 6.26 -6.18 6.41
CA SER A 183 7.31 -6.33 7.41
C SER A 183 6.74 -6.32 8.84
N SER A 184 5.87 -5.36 9.16
CA SER A 184 5.24 -5.26 10.48
C SER A 184 4.37 -6.46 10.85
N LEU A 185 3.84 -7.16 9.85
CA LEU A 185 3.07 -8.40 10.02
C LEU A 185 3.93 -9.67 9.95
N GLY A 186 5.27 -9.54 9.88
CA GLY A 186 6.18 -10.66 9.72
C GLY A 186 6.01 -11.41 8.40
N ARG A 187 5.51 -10.73 7.35
CA ARG A 187 5.25 -11.29 6.02
C ARG A 187 6.39 -10.93 5.06
N LYS A 188 6.81 -11.89 4.25
CA LYS A 188 7.75 -11.63 3.17
C LYS A 188 7.12 -10.73 2.12
N ALA A 189 7.91 -9.81 1.58
CA ALA A 189 7.48 -8.92 0.51
C ALA A 189 8.59 -8.65 -0.50
N ILE A 190 8.20 -8.48 -1.77
CA ILE A 190 9.08 -8.11 -2.87
C ILE A 190 8.50 -6.87 -3.53
N GLY A 191 9.23 -5.77 -3.48
CA GLY A 191 8.85 -4.49 -4.08
C GLY A 191 9.75 -4.10 -5.24
N VAL A 192 9.18 -3.36 -6.19
CA VAL A 192 9.92 -2.67 -7.24
C VAL A 192 9.54 -1.19 -7.22
N GLU A 193 10.54 -0.34 -7.32
CA GLU A 193 10.35 1.12 -7.36
C GLU A 193 11.30 1.73 -8.39
N ILE A 194 10.76 2.58 -9.24
CA ILE A 194 11.50 3.18 -10.36
C ILE A 194 12.31 4.41 -9.94
N ASP A 195 11.93 5.09 -8.87
CA ASP A 195 12.61 6.29 -8.36
C ASP A 195 13.54 5.92 -7.20
N GLU A 196 14.84 6.08 -7.39
CA GLU A 196 15.86 5.73 -6.40
C GLU A 196 15.65 6.43 -5.06
N ARG A 197 15.16 7.68 -5.07
CA ARG A 197 14.86 8.42 -3.82
C ARG A 197 13.81 7.74 -2.97
N TYR A 198 12.87 7.06 -3.62
CA TYR A 198 11.87 6.26 -2.91
C TYR A 198 12.44 4.92 -2.46
N CYS A 199 13.37 4.34 -3.21
CA CYS A 199 14.10 3.17 -2.74
C CYS A 199 14.86 3.46 -1.44
N GLU A 200 15.56 4.61 -1.35
CA GLU A 200 16.22 5.05 -0.11
C GLU A 200 15.25 5.21 1.05
N LEU A 201 14.10 5.87 0.79
CA LEU A 201 13.06 6.08 1.80
C LEU A 201 12.49 4.75 2.30
N ILE A 202 12.22 3.80 1.41
CA ILE A 202 11.71 2.47 1.76
C ILE A 202 12.72 1.73 2.62
N ALA A 203 13.99 1.68 2.20
CA ALA A 203 15.05 1.00 2.94
C ALA A 203 15.19 1.54 4.38
N MET A 204 15.14 2.87 4.55
CA MET A 204 15.14 3.50 5.87
C MET A 204 13.92 3.09 6.70
N ARG A 205 12.70 3.13 6.13
CA ARG A 205 11.45 2.84 6.85
C ARG A 205 11.36 1.39 7.29
N VAL A 206 11.74 0.46 6.42
CA VAL A 206 11.75 -0.98 6.73
C VAL A 206 12.83 -1.31 7.73
N GLY A 207 14.04 -0.76 7.55
CA GLY A 207 15.16 -0.95 8.48
C GLY A 207 14.85 -0.44 9.90
N GLN A 208 14.20 0.71 10.03
CA GLN A 208 13.80 1.24 11.34
C GLN A 208 12.83 0.32 12.07
N GLN A 209 11.86 -0.27 11.37
CA GLN A 209 10.94 -1.25 11.98
C GLN A 209 11.67 -2.50 12.47
N ALA A 210 12.67 -2.98 11.73
CA ALA A 210 13.46 -4.13 12.15
C ALA A 210 14.20 -3.88 13.48
N PHE A 211 14.70 -2.64 13.69
CA PHE A 211 15.33 -2.25 14.95
C PHE A 211 14.32 -2.21 16.11
N ASP A 212 13.17 -1.59 15.92
CA ASP A 212 12.14 -1.49 16.95
C ASP A 212 11.66 -2.88 17.41
N PHE A 213 11.48 -3.83 16.48
CA PHE A 213 11.13 -5.21 16.81
C PHE A 213 12.26 -5.97 17.53
N ALA A 214 13.51 -5.73 17.17
CA ALA A 214 14.66 -6.35 17.85
C ALA A 214 14.79 -5.85 19.28
N GLU A 215 14.61 -4.55 19.53
CA GLU A 215 14.62 -3.97 20.88
C GLU A 215 13.49 -4.51 21.77
N ILE A 216 12.26 -4.61 21.24
CA ILE A 216 11.10 -5.17 21.98
C ILE A 216 11.38 -6.63 22.38
N ARG A 217 11.96 -7.44 21.48
CA ARG A 217 12.34 -8.83 21.80
C ARG A 217 13.46 -8.91 22.82
N SER A 218 14.45 -8.03 22.75
CA SER A 218 15.60 -8.02 23.68
C SER A 218 15.22 -7.50 25.07
N SER A 219 14.21 -6.63 25.18
CA SER A 219 13.71 -6.09 26.44
C SER A 219 12.84 -7.06 27.25
N GLY A 220 12.53 -8.24 26.73
CA GLY A 220 11.80 -9.28 27.46
C GLY A 220 10.35 -8.92 27.81
N TRP A 221 9.74 -7.99 27.07
CA TRP A 221 8.35 -7.59 27.30
C TRP A 221 7.40 -8.71 26.90
N SER A 222 7.09 -9.61 27.86
CA SER A 222 6.01 -10.58 27.74
C SER A 222 4.70 -9.83 28.00
N GLY A 223 3.93 -9.52 26.97
CA GLY A 223 2.63 -8.89 27.09
C GLY A 223 1.69 -9.72 27.98
N GLN A 224 1.60 -9.38 29.25
CA GLN A 224 0.53 -9.90 30.10
C GLN A 224 -0.75 -9.18 29.70
N ALA A 225 -1.67 -9.92 29.07
CA ALA A 225 -3.05 -9.50 28.93
C ALA A 225 -3.64 -9.37 30.33
N SER A 226 -3.99 -8.14 30.71
CA SER A 226 -4.74 -7.90 31.95
C SER A 226 -6.11 -8.58 31.85
N PRO A 227 -6.51 -9.42 32.82
CA PRO A 227 -7.86 -9.97 32.82
C PRO A 227 -8.85 -8.83 33.09
N SER A 228 -9.79 -8.64 32.16
CA SER A 228 -10.91 -7.73 32.33
C SER A 228 -11.75 -8.18 33.52
N SER A 229 -11.71 -7.46 34.64
CA SER A 229 -12.65 -7.57 35.75
C SER A 229 -14.02 -7.12 35.25
N ARG A 230 -14.94 -8.06 35.07
CA ARG A 230 -16.38 -7.77 34.99
C ARG A 230 -16.85 -7.30 36.38
N PRO A 231 -17.60 -6.22 36.50
CA PRO A 231 -18.35 -5.96 37.73
C PRO A 231 -19.57 -6.89 37.73
N GLU A 232 -19.71 -7.69 38.79
CA GLU A 232 -20.94 -8.38 39.09
C GLU A 232 -21.98 -7.33 39.54
N GLY A 233 -23.10 -7.28 38.81
CA GLY A 233 -24.25 -6.46 39.16
C GLY A 233 -25.14 -7.18 40.16
N THR A 234 -25.54 -6.48 41.17
CA THR A 234 -26.77 -6.71 41.94
C THR A 234 -27.93 -5.96 41.28
#